data_007fdaaeecdb3bc991793ec13beeeb96
#
_entry.id   007fdaaeecdb3bc991793ec13beeeb96
#
_cell.length_a   1.000
_cell.length_b   1.000
_cell.length_c   1.000
_cell.angle_alpha   90.00
_cell.angle_beta   90.00
_cell.angle_gamma   90.00
#
_symmetry.space_group_name_H-M   'P 1'
#
loop_
_entity.id
_entity.type
_entity.pdbx_description
1 polymer ?
#
loop_
_entity_poly.entity_id
_entity_poly.type
_entity_poly.pdbx_seq_one_letter_code
_entity_poly.pdbx_strand_id
1 'polypeptide(L)'
;MEESVDIWDSEGQPTGKSCLKNEAHQKGWFHPTVHIWFYTSSPALLLQKRSLSKQTFPGLWDVSVAGHVSAGESILEGALREVKEEIGLDIESKYLKLIDIRKNTNRFENGIIDSEFQHVFLVKLVTDVSHLCIQDSEVDAVRLFTFDELKDCMLHKHSQYSIVPADMSYYQFMMDAVLKLL
;
A
#
# COMPACT_ATOMS: atom_id res chain seq x y z
N MET A 1 4.58 20.73 1.34
CA MET A 1 3.32 21.16 0.69
C MET A 1 2.26 20.16 1.06
N GLU A 2 1.00 20.58 1.21
CA GLU A 2 -0.10 19.66 1.45
C GLU A 2 -0.42 18.91 0.16
N GLU A 3 -0.60 17.60 0.24
CA GLU A 3 -0.83 16.73 -0.90
C GLU A 3 -2.24 16.93 -1.48
N SER A 4 -2.36 17.00 -2.81
CA SER A 4 -3.63 17.07 -3.53
C SER A 4 -3.87 15.78 -4.30
N VAL A 5 -5.13 15.33 -4.35
CA VAL A 5 -5.56 14.11 -5.03
C VAL A 5 -6.67 14.41 -6.04
N ASP A 6 -6.75 13.60 -7.09
CA ASP A 6 -7.85 13.64 -8.03
C ASP A 6 -9.06 12.90 -7.47
N ILE A 7 -10.25 13.49 -7.65
CA ILE A 7 -11.50 12.90 -7.17
C ILE A 7 -12.10 12.01 -8.25
N TRP A 8 -12.42 10.79 -7.85
CA TRP A 8 -13.08 9.80 -8.68
C TRP A 8 -14.52 9.61 -8.23
N ASP A 9 -15.38 9.16 -9.13
CA ASP A 9 -16.75 8.80 -8.77
C ASP A 9 -16.83 7.38 -8.15
N SER A 10 -18.03 6.97 -7.78
CA SER A 10 -18.26 5.66 -7.16
C SER A 10 -17.96 4.47 -8.08
N GLU A 11 -17.87 4.71 -9.38
CA GLU A 11 -17.59 3.71 -10.41
C GLU A 11 -16.09 3.68 -10.81
N GLY A 12 -15.27 4.52 -10.14
CA GLY A 12 -13.83 4.58 -10.41
C GLY A 12 -13.47 5.38 -11.66
N GLN A 13 -14.32 6.36 -12.04
CA GLN A 13 -14.01 7.26 -13.16
C GLN A 13 -13.55 8.62 -12.64
N PRO A 14 -12.47 9.19 -13.22
CA PRO A 14 -12.04 10.54 -12.88
C PRO A 14 -13.16 11.58 -13.11
N THR A 15 -13.42 12.41 -12.11
CA THR A 15 -14.44 13.48 -12.22
C THR A 15 -13.91 14.77 -12.86
N GLY A 16 -12.61 14.86 -13.10
CA GLY A 16 -11.91 16.07 -13.54
C GLY A 16 -11.76 17.12 -12.44
N LYS A 17 -12.01 16.76 -11.18
CA LYS A 17 -11.83 17.62 -10.00
C LYS A 17 -10.69 17.09 -9.15
N SER A 18 -10.01 18.00 -8.45
CA SER A 18 -8.98 17.70 -7.47
C SER A 18 -9.25 18.47 -6.19
N CYS A 19 -8.76 17.98 -5.05
CA CYS A 19 -8.81 18.70 -3.77
C CYS A 19 -7.61 18.29 -2.91
N LEU A 20 -7.46 18.94 -1.76
CA LEU A 20 -6.48 18.52 -0.76
C LEU A 20 -6.88 17.15 -0.21
N LYS A 21 -5.89 16.28 0.03
CA LYS A 21 -6.10 14.93 0.58
C LYS A 21 -6.93 14.95 1.86
N ASN A 22 -6.64 15.88 2.77
CA ASN A 22 -7.41 16.02 4.00
C ASN A 22 -8.89 16.35 3.75
N GLU A 23 -9.21 17.13 2.72
CA GLU A 23 -10.59 17.42 2.34
C GLU A 23 -11.27 16.15 1.77
N ALA A 24 -10.58 15.39 0.90
CA ALA A 24 -11.08 14.11 0.39
C ALA A 24 -11.43 13.15 1.53
N HIS A 25 -10.54 13.01 2.53
CA HIS A 25 -10.74 12.18 3.71
C HIS A 25 -11.86 12.66 4.63
N GLN A 26 -12.05 13.98 4.81
CA GLN A 26 -13.16 14.52 5.61
C GLN A 26 -14.52 14.26 4.97
N LYS A 27 -14.58 14.31 3.64
CA LYS A 27 -15.81 14.13 2.87
C LYS A 27 -16.04 12.69 2.40
N GLY A 28 -15.06 11.83 2.53
CA GLY A 28 -15.10 10.46 2.06
C GLY A 28 -15.18 10.34 0.53
N TRP A 29 -14.57 11.28 -0.18
CA TRP A 29 -14.51 11.24 -1.63
C TRP A 29 -13.52 10.20 -2.11
N PHE A 30 -13.93 9.43 -3.13
CA PHE A 30 -13.04 8.45 -3.74
C PHE A 30 -11.87 9.12 -4.46
N HIS A 31 -10.69 8.54 -4.29
CA HIS A 31 -9.45 8.96 -4.93
C HIS A 31 -8.56 7.75 -5.20
N PRO A 32 -7.64 7.83 -6.18
CA PRO A 32 -6.75 6.72 -6.51
C PRO A 32 -5.60 6.62 -5.53
N THR A 33 -5.28 5.37 -5.18
CA THR A 33 -4.09 5.00 -4.39
C THR A 33 -3.35 3.84 -5.05
N VAL A 34 -2.13 3.59 -4.62
CA VAL A 34 -1.32 2.47 -5.07
C VAL A 34 -0.92 1.60 -3.90
N HIS A 35 -1.04 0.29 -4.07
CA HIS A 35 -0.51 -0.73 -3.17
C HIS A 35 0.51 -1.56 -3.95
N ILE A 36 1.78 -1.48 -3.60
CA ILE A 36 2.85 -2.22 -4.26
C ILE A 36 3.33 -3.30 -3.29
N TRP A 37 3.24 -4.55 -3.73
CA TRP A 37 3.70 -5.71 -3.00
C TRP A 37 4.99 -6.25 -3.60
N PHE A 38 6.04 -6.21 -2.82
CA PHE A 38 7.31 -6.84 -3.20
C PHE A 38 7.36 -8.28 -2.69
N TYR A 39 7.71 -9.21 -3.58
CA TYR A 39 7.85 -10.62 -3.26
C TYR A 39 9.23 -11.16 -3.63
N THR A 40 9.64 -12.26 -3.00
CA THR A 40 10.92 -12.93 -3.27
C THR A 40 10.73 -14.27 -3.98
N SER A 41 11.82 -14.84 -4.50
CA SER A 41 11.82 -16.20 -5.12
C SER A 41 11.53 -17.30 -4.10
N SER A 42 11.87 -17.12 -2.82
CA SER A 42 11.31 -17.90 -1.73
C SER A 42 9.99 -17.28 -1.32
N PRO A 43 8.89 -18.05 -1.15
CA PRO A 43 7.56 -17.48 -0.91
C PRO A 43 7.50 -16.58 0.33
N ALA A 44 7.77 -15.28 0.14
CA ALA A 44 7.72 -14.24 1.16
C ALA A 44 7.29 -12.92 0.55
N LEU A 45 6.64 -12.09 1.34
CA LEU A 45 6.25 -10.71 1.02
C LEU A 45 7.03 -9.74 1.89
N LEU A 46 7.49 -8.64 1.29
CA LEU A 46 8.00 -7.50 2.03
C LEU A 46 6.81 -6.76 2.62
N LEU A 47 6.84 -6.48 3.92
CA LEU A 47 5.92 -5.56 4.57
C LEU A 47 6.69 -4.39 5.16
N GLN A 48 6.05 -3.23 5.22
CA GLN A 48 6.53 -2.08 5.95
C GLN A 48 5.81 -1.93 7.29
N LYS A 49 6.51 -1.46 8.30
CA LYS A 49 5.91 -1.01 9.55
C LYS A 49 5.62 0.47 9.45
N ARG A 50 4.35 0.84 9.53
CA ARG A 50 3.91 2.24 9.43
C ARG A 50 4.49 3.06 10.58
N SER A 51 4.95 4.27 10.27
CA SER A 51 5.43 5.19 11.30
C SER A 51 4.36 5.46 12.36
N LEU A 52 4.78 5.65 13.60
CA LEU A 52 3.91 6.02 14.71
C LEU A 52 3.27 7.41 14.53
N SER A 53 3.78 8.22 13.62
CA SER A 53 3.23 9.55 13.28
C SER A 53 2.02 9.48 12.34
N LYS A 54 1.74 8.32 11.72
CA LYS A 54 0.62 8.14 10.79
C LYS A 54 -0.73 8.29 11.51
N GLN A 55 -1.68 8.96 10.86
CA GLN A 55 -3.03 9.18 11.38
C GLN A 55 -3.91 7.92 11.35
N THR A 56 -3.57 6.96 10.48
CA THR A 56 -4.27 5.69 10.31
C THR A 56 -3.32 4.53 10.53
N PHE A 57 -3.72 3.56 11.35
CA PHE A 57 -2.97 2.34 11.64
C PHE A 57 -1.49 2.57 12.03
N PRO A 58 -1.16 3.50 12.96
CA PRO A 58 0.23 3.75 13.36
C PRO A 58 0.87 2.49 13.97
N GLY A 59 2.11 2.21 13.58
CA GLY A 59 2.92 1.12 14.12
C GLY A 59 2.52 -0.29 13.69
N LEU A 60 1.50 -0.44 12.84
CA LEU A 60 1.12 -1.73 12.27
C LEU A 60 1.94 -2.06 11.02
N TRP A 61 2.07 -3.35 10.73
CA TRP A 61 2.65 -3.83 9.48
C TRP A 61 1.63 -3.78 8.36
N ASP A 62 2.03 -3.30 7.21
CA ASP A 62 1.18 -3.03 6.05
C ASP A 62 1.85 -3.56 4.77
N VAL A 63 1.21 -3.36 3.62
CA VAL A 63 1.78 -3.66 2.30
C VAL A 63 3.20 -3.10 2.17
N SER A 64 3.97 -3.53 1.18
CA SER A 64 5.37 -3.09 1.07
C SER A 64 5.51 -1.59 0.87
N VAL A 65 4.64 -1.00 0.03
CA VAL A 65 4.55 0.44 -0.25
C VAL A 65 3.09 0.79 -0.50
N ALA A 66 2.60 1.86 0.11
CA ALA A 66 1.22 2.34 -0.09
C ALA A 66 1.14 3.86 -0.03
N GLY A 67 0.65 4.48 -1.09
CA GLY A 67 0.53 5.92 -1.15
C GLY A 67 -0.58 6.42 -2.07
N HIS A 68 -0.81 7.72 -2.01
CA HIS A 68 -1.79 8.41 -2.84
C HIS A 68 -1.19 8.77 -4.20
N VAL A 69 -2.03 8.74 -5.22
CA VAL A 69 -1.64 9.30 -6.52
C VAL A 69 -1.93 10.80 -6.50
N SER A 70 -0.91 11.61 -6.70
CA SER A 70 -1.04 13.07 -6.67
C SER A 70 -1.92 13.57 -7.83
N ALA A 71 -2.60 14.69 -7.61
CA ALA A 71 -3.46 15.27 -8.64
C ALA A 71 -2.71 15.52 -9.95
N GLY A 72 -3.26 14.99 -11.06
CA GLY A 72 -2.65 15.05 -12.39
C GLY A 72 -1.54 14.03 -12.66
N GLU A 73 -1.15 13.23 -11.68
CA GLU A 73 -0.18 12.14 -11.83
C GLU A 73 -0.86 10.88 -12.38
N SER A 74 -0.20 10.14 -13.23
CA SER A 74 -0.70 8.82 -13.62
C SER A 74 -0.48 7.79 -12.51
N ILE A 75 -1.27 6.71 -12.50
CA ILE A 75 -1.14 5.62 -11.53
C ILE A 75 0.28 5.03 -11.50
N LEU A 76 0.91 4.88 -12.66
CA LEU A 76 2.27 4.34 -12.75
C LEU A 76 3.32 5.31 -12.23
N GLU A 77 3.18 6.61 -12.50
CA GLU A 77 4.07 7.63 -11.95
C GLU A 77 3.97 7.67 -10.43
N GLY A 78 2.73 7.68 -9.87
CA GLY A 78 2.50 7.61 -8.43
C GLY A 78 3.12 6.36 -7.80
N ALA A 79 2.94 5.19 -8.42
CA ALA A 79 3.54 3.96 -7.93
C ALA A 79 5.08 4.00 -7.89
N LEU A 80 5.72 4.54 -8.94
CA LEU A 80 7.18 4.66 -8.99
C LEU A 80 7.70 5.67 -7.97
N ARG A 81 7.01 6.81 -7.81
CA ARG A 81 7.35 7.83 -6.84
C ARG A 81 7.26 7.28 -5.41
N GLU A 82 6.16 6.62 -5.04
CA GLU A 82 5.98 6.05 -3.70
C GLU A 82 7.02 4.97 -3.38
N VAL A 83 7.37 4.11 -4.35
CA VAL A 83 8.44 3.11 -4.16
C VAL A 83 9.78 3.79 -3.86
N LYS A 84 10.08 4.88 -4.58
CA LYS A 84 11.32 5.63 -4.37
C LYS A 84 11.32 6.37 -3.03
N GLU A 85 10.20 7.00 -2.68
CA GLU A 85 10.07 7.79 -1.45
C GLU A 85 10.09 6.90 -0.21
N GLU A 86 9.25 5.85 -0.14
CA GLU A 86 9.08 5.06 1.07
C GLU A 86 10.22 4.07 1.34
N ILE A 87 10.79 3.44 0.29
CA ILE A 87 11.82 2.39 0.44
C ILE A 87 13.10 2.60 -0.35
N GLY A 88 13.23 3.74 -1.05
CA GLY A 88 14.47 4.16 -1.71
C GLY A 88 14.82 3.38 -2.98
N LEU A 89 13.89 2.63 -3.58
CA LEU A 89 14.15 1.86 -4.80
C LEU A 89 13.80 2.64 -6.06
N ASP A 90 14.72 2.68 -7.02
CA ASP A 90 14.45 3.09 -8.40
C ASP A 90 14.12 1.85 -9.22
N ILE A 91 12.86 1.71 -9.65
CA ILE A 91 12.41 0.61 -10.52
C ILE A 91 11.81 1.16 -11.82
N GLU A 92 11.85 0.36 -12.88
CA GLU A 92 11.20 0.71 -14.13
C GLU A 92 9.72 0.25 -14.12
N SER A 93 8.84 1.00 -14.77
CA SER A 93 7.40 0.72 -14.84
C SER A 93 7.07 -0.67 -15.40
N LYS A 94 7.92 -1.23 -16.25
CA LYS A 94 7.75 -2.60 -16.79
C LYS A 94 7.75 -3.71 -15.73
N TYR A 95 8.29 -3.44 -14.52
CA TYR A 95 8.29 -4.39 -13.40
C TYR A 95 7.04 -4.29 -12.52
N LEU A 96 6.26 -3.20 -12.65
CA LEU A 96 4.98 -3.03 -11.96
C LEU A 96 3.90 -3.86 -12.67
N LYS A 97 3.56 -5.00 -12.11
CA LYS A 97 2.50 -5.85 -12.65
C LYS A 97 1.19 -5.54 -11.92
N LEU A 98 0.29 -4.79 -12.57
CA LEU A 98 -1.07 -4.57 -12.03
C LEU A 98 -1.81 -5.90 -11.99
N ILE A 99 -2.35 -6.26 -10.81
CA ILE A 99 -3.04 -7.52 -10.58
C ILE A 99 -4.48 -7.33 -10.11
N ASP A 100 -4.82 -6.16 -9.56
CA ASP A 100 -6.18 -5.85 -9.12
C ASP A 100 -6.40 -4.35 -8.98
N ILE A 101 -7.66 -3.91 -8.99
CA ILE A 101 -8.10 -2.57 -8.57
C ILE A 101 -9.20 -2.78 -7.54
N ARG A 102 -8.93 -2.43 -6.30
CA ARG A 102 -9.83 -2.66 -5.17
C ARG A 102 -10.51 -1.36 -4.76
N LYS A 103 -11.83 -1.39 -4.70
CA LYS A 103 -12.60 -0.31 -4.08
C LYS A 103 -12.69 -0.58 -2.58
N ASN A 104 -12.22 0.37 -1.77
CA ASN A 104 -12.21 0.25 -0.32
C ASN A 104 -12.73 1.53 0.34
N THR A 105 -13.33 1.42 1.51
CA THR A 105 -13.69 2.57 2.35
C THR A 105 -13.51 2.21 3.81
N ASN A 106 -12.60 2.89 4.47
CA ASN A 106 -12.35 2.79 5.90
C ASN A 106 -12.91 4.03 6.61
N ARG A 107 -13.52 3.83 7.77
CA ARG A 107 -14.00 4.90 8.64
C ARG A 107 -13.28 4.81 9.98
N PHE A 108 -12.63 5.90 10.37
CA PHE A 108 -11.83 5.96 11.58
C PHE A 108 -12.52 6.83 12.65
N GLU A 109 -12.25 6.53 13.92
CA GLU A 109 -12.80 7.28 15.06
C GLU A 109 -12.37 8.75 15.08
N ASN A 110 -11.22 9.06 14.49
CA ASN A 110 -10.73 10.43 14.33
C ASN A 110 -11.46 11.25 13.25
N GLY A 111 -12.51 10.68 12.63
CA GLY A 111 -13.35 11.32 11.61
C GLY A 111 -12.85 11.18 10.17
N ILE A 112 -11.72 10.52 9.96
CA ILE A 112 -11.23 10.20 8.61
C ILE A 112 -12.15 9.17 7.97
N ILE A 113 -12.57 9.44 6.73
CA ILE A 113 -13.26 8.51 5.83
C ILE A 113 -12.36 8.33 4.62
N ASP A 114 -11.64 7.24 4.61
CA ASP A 114 -10.67 6.92 3.57
C ASP A 114 -11.32 6.03 2.51
N SER A 115 -11.70 6.65 1.38
CA SER A 115 -12.39 6.00 0.26
C SER A 115 -11.46 5.95 -0.95
N GLU A 116 -11.02 4.75 -1.30
CA GLU A 116 -9.93 4.54 -2.24
C GLU A 116 -10.31 3.61 -3.39
N PHE A 117 -9.71 3.87 -4.55
CA PHE A 117 -9.48 2.88 -5.59
C PHE A 117 -8.01 2.48 -5.55
N GLN A 118 -7.72 1.38 -4.86
CA GLN A 118 -6.38 0.85 -4.63
C GLN A 118 -5.90 0.08 -5.86
N HIS A 119 -4.93 0.63 -6.57
CA HIS A 119 -4.27 -0.06 -7.70
C HIS A 119 -3.19 -0.97 -7.15
N VAL A 120 -3.41 -2.27 -7.21
CA VAL A 120 -2.55 -3.29 -6.58
C VAL A 120 -1.55 -3.83 -7.57
N PHE A 121 -0.27 -3.64 -7.26
CA PHE A 121 0.85 -4.10 -8.07
C PHE A 121 1.65 -5.19 -7.38
N LEU A 122 2.18 -6.13 -8.16
CA LEU A 122 3.22 -7.08 -7.74
C LEU A 122 4.55 -6.72 -8.40
N VAL A 123 5.62 -6.76 -7.61
CA VAL A 123 7.00 -6.53 -8.05
C VAL A 123 7.92 -7.58 -7.42
N LYS A 124 8.81 -8.16 -8.20
CA LYS A 124 9.84 -9.05 -7.65
C LYS A 124 10.94 -8.23 -6.98
N LEU A 125 11.19 -8.47 -5.71
CA LEU A 125 12.32 -7.88 -4.99
C LEU A 125 13.60 -8.59 -5.42
N VAL A 126 14.51 -7.83 -6.02
CA VAL A 126 15.80 -8.34 -6.54
C VAL A 126 17.00 -7.84 -5.73
N THR A 127 16.78 -6.99 -4.76
CA THR A 127 17.80 -6.46 -3.85
C THR A 127 17.62 -7.02 -2.44
N ASP A 128 18.69 -7.00 -1.65
CA ASP A 128 18.61 -7.34 -0.23
C ASP A 128 17.85 -6.25 0.54
N VAL A 129 17.06 -6.65 1.53
CA VAL A 129 16.27 -5.73 2.38
C VAL A 129 17.17 -4.73 3.12
N SER A 130 18.40 -5.12 3.45
CA SER A 130 19.38 -4.23 4.11
C SER A 130 19.85 -3.07 3.24
N HIS A 131 19.59 -3.10 1.95
CA HIS A 131 19.92 -2.01 1.01
C HIS A 131 18.75 -1.05 0.76
N LEU A 132 17.59 -1.29 1.37
CA LEU A 132 16.45 -0.39 1.27
C LEU A 132 16.70 0.86 2.14
N CYS A 133 16.35 2.02 1.60
CA CYS A 133 16.46 3.30 2.29
C CYS A 133 15.06 3.78 2.65
N ILE A 134 14.62 3.50 3.87
CA ILE A 134 13.27 3.86 4.32
C ILE A 134 13.17 5.36 4.63
N GLN A 135 11.99 5.92 4.37
CA GLN A 135 11.64 7.29 4.73
C GLN A 135 11.08 7.32 6.16
N ASP A 136 11.88 7.74 7.13
CA ASP A 136 11.57 7.69 8.58
C ASP A 136 10.24 8.36 8.96
N SER A 137 9.76 9.35 8.19
CA SER A 137 8.46 9.99 8.43
C SER A 137 7.26 9.10 8.10
N GLU A 138 7.43 8.11 7.23
CA GLU A 138 6.37 7.24 6.70
C GLU A 138 6.51 5.81 7.19
N VAL A 139 7.74 5.30 7.31
CA VAL A 139 8.08 3.89 7.53
C VAL A 139 9.06 3.74 8.69
N ASP A 140 8.70 2.98 9.73
CA ASP A 140 9.58 2.68 10.86
C ASP A 140 10.52 1.49 10.58
N ALA A 141 10.10 0.53 9.77
CA ALA A 141 10.87 -0.65 9.44
C ALA A 141 10.31 -1.36 8.20
N VAL A 142 11.15 -2.18 7.57
CA VAL A 142 10.74 -3.13 6.53
C VAL A 142 11.25 -4.54 6.87
N ARG A 143 10.46 -5.57 6.52
CA ARG A 143 10.81 -6.96 6.80
C ARG A 143 10.12 -7.91 5.82
N LEU A 144 10.83 -8.98 5.46
CA LEU A 144 10.23 -10.11 4.75
C LEU A 144 9.43 -10.98 5.74
N PHE A 145 8.20 -11.27 5.37
CA PHE A 145 7.32 -12.22 6.05
C PHE A 145 7.12 -13.44 5.17
N THR A 146 7.41 -14.61 5.69
CA THR A 146 7.01 -15.86 5.04
C THR A 146 5.49 -15.97 5.00
N PHE A 147 4.96 -16.78 4.10
CA PHE A 147 3.50 -16.97 4.03
C PHE A 147 2.93 -17.60 5.30
N ASP A 148 3.70 -18.43 6.01
CA ASP A 148 3.24 -19.00 7.28
C ASP A 148 3.22 -17.96 8.39
N GLU A 149 4.24 -17.08 8.50
CA GLU A 149 4.21 -15.94 9.42
C GLU A 149 3.02 -15.01 9.15
N LEU A 150 2.72 -14.73 7.86
CA LEU A 150 1.55 -13.91 7.50
C LEU A 150 0.24 -14.57 7.91
N LYS A 151 0.09 -15.87 7.68
CA LYS A 151 -1.10 -16.61 8.13
C LYS A 151 -1.26 -16.56 9.64
N ASP A 152 -0.17 -16.69 10.40
CA ASP A 152 -0.20 -16.58 11.86
C ASP A 152 -0.60 -15.17 12.31
N CYS A 153 -0.11 -14.11 11.64
CA CYS A 153 -0.53 -12.73 11.88
C CYS A 153 -2.04 -12.55 11.62
N MET A 154 -2.54 -13.05 10.48
CA MET A 154 -3.95 -12.96 10.09
C MET A 154 -4.88 -13.67 11.07
N LEU A 155 -4.44 -14.80 11.63
CA LEU A 155 -5.23 -15.61 12.57
C LEU A 155 -5.05 -15.17 14.02
N HIS A 156 -4.28 -14.11 14.29
CA HIS A 156 -3.89 -13.66 15.63
C HIS A 156 -3.29 -14.78 16.50
N LYS A 157 -2.66 -15.77 15.87
CA LYS A 157 -2.03 -16.92 16.54
C LYS A 157 -0.62 -16.57 16.97
N HIS A 158 -0.45 -16.13 18.23
CA HIS A 158 0.86 -15.94 18.87
C HIS A 158 1.85 -15.07 18.07
N SER A 159 1.37 -14.30 17.11
CA SER A 159 2.24 -13.42 16.33
C SER A 159 2.66 -12.21 17.18
N GLN A 160 3.97 -11.96 17.22
CA GLN A 160 4.52 -10.74 17.79
C GLN A 160 4.30 -9.52 16.87
N TYR A 161 3.73 -9.73 15.68
CA TYR A 161 3.49 -8.70 14.69
C TYR A 161 1.99 -8.49 14.50
N SER A 162 1.58 -7.22 14.61
CA SER A 162 0.22 -6.80 14.28
C SER A 162 0.21 -6.21 12.88
N ILE A 163 -0.61 -6.76 12.01
CA ILE A 163 -0.79 -6.27 10.64
C ILE A 163 -2.01 -5.37 10.54
N VAL A 164 -2.06 -4.49 9.55
CA VAL A 164 -3.23 -3.67 9.24
C VAL A 164 -4.42 -4.61 9.01
N PRO A 165 -5.57 -4.39 9.68
CA PRO A 165 -6.76 -5.20 9.52
C PRO A 165 -7.35 -4.97 8.12
N ALA A 166 -6.90 -5.75 7.16
CA ALA A 166 -7.54 -5.87 5.86
C ALA A 166 -8.43 -7.11 5.84
N ASP A 167 -9.33 -7.20 4.87
CA ASP A 167 -10.03 -8.44 4.59
C ASP A 167 -9.00 -9.57 4.43
N MET A 168 -9.14 -10.64 5.21
CA MET A 168 -8.24 -11.81 5.14
C MET A 168 -8.09 -12.34 3.72
N SER A 169 -9.13 -12.19 2.88
CA SER A 169 -9.11 -12.55 1.47
C SER A 169 -8.07 -11.76 0.69
N TYR A 170 -7.72 -10.54 1.09
CA TYR A 170 -6.70 -9.73 0.41
C TYR A 170 -5.30 -10.30 0.57
N TYR A 171 -4.88 -10.62 1.79
CA TYR A 171 -3.57 -11.25 2.02
C TYR A 171 -3.49 -12.63 1.35
N GLN A 172 -4.56 -13.43 1.42
CA GLN A 172 -4.61 -14.72 0.75
C GLN A 172 -4.50 -14.56 -0.78
N PHE A 173 -5.23 -13.60 -1.36
CA PHE A 173 -5.13 -13.27 -2.78
C PHE A 173 -3.70 -12.90 -3.18
N MET A 174 -2.98 -12.13 -2.37
CA MET A 174 -1.59 -11.76 -2.63
C MET A 174 -0.65 -12.98 -2.59
N MET A 175 -0.78 -13.84 -1.58
CA MET A 175 0.00 -15.07 -1.51
C MET A 175 -0.26 -15.99 -2.71
N ASP A 176 -1.52 -16.15 -3.12
CA ASP A 176 -1.90 -16.97 -4.28
C ASP A 176 -1.38 -16.38 -5.60
N ALA A 177 -1.41 -15.04 -5.73
CA ALA A 177 -0.88 -14.35 -6.90
C ALA A 177 0.65 -14.55 -7.03
N VAL A 178 1.38 -14.51 -5.92
CA VAL A 178 2.83 -14.79 -5.90
C VAL A 178 3.10 -16.24 -6.28
N LEU A 179 2.38 -17.22 -5.70
CA LEU A 179 2.58 -18.65 -6.01
C LEU A 179 2.38 -18.98 -7.50
N LYS A 180 1.56 -18.23 -8.21
CA LYS A 180 1.37 -18.38 -9.67
C LYS A 180 2.55 -17.84 -10.49
N LEU A 181 3.46 -17.08 -9.88
CA LEU A 181 4.62 -16.47 -10.53
C LEU A 181 5.94 -17.18 -10.21
N LEU A 182 5.94 -18.07 -9.20
CA LEU A 182 7.09 -18.89 -8.79
C LEU A 182 7.07 -20.24 -9.47
#